data_8cb6205d50b375974d25f54eec29d746
#
_entry.id   8cb6205d50b375974d25f54eec29d746
#
_cell.length_a   1.000
_cell.length_b   1.000
_cell.length_c   1.000
_cell.angle_alpha   90.00
_cell.angle_beta   90.00
_cell.angle_gamma   90.00
#
_symmetry.space_group_name_H-M   'P 1'
#
loop_
_entity.id
_entity.type
_entity.pdbx_description
1 polymer ?
#
loop_
_entity_poly.entity_id
_entity_poly.type
_entity_poly.pdbx_seq_one_letter_code
_entity_poly.pdbx_strand_id
1 'polypeptide(L)'
;MGKRIRAQRKGSSPRYRVASHRFPGENRMPRVSGVVGEITELLHSPVHSAPLARMKLPDGASTLVVATEGLAVGSKVAIGDNAALRPGNITALYNIPEGTAINNLELRPGDGGKVARAAGNSCYVEARIGDKVRVRMPSGSLRELPANCRATIGVLAGHGR
;
A
#
# COMPACT_ATOMS: atom_id res chain seq x y z
N MET A 1 12.43 -7.42 43.83
CA MET A 1 11.30 -7.20 42.93
C MET A 1 11.72 -7.43 41.47
N GLY A 2 11.00 -8.28 40.73
CA GLY A 2 11.32 -8.60 39.34
C GLY A 2 11.02 -7.43 38.38
N LYS A 3 11.77 -7.35 37.28
CA LYS A 3 11.49 -6.39 36.21
C LYS A 3 10.25 -6.84 35.41
N ARG A 4 9.44 -5.88 34.95
CA ARG A 4 8.31 -6.18 34.06
C ARG A 4 8.79 -6.97 32.83
N ILE A 5 8.11 -8.03 32.48
CA ILE A 5 8.36 -8.79 31.25
C ILE A 5 8.11 -7.93 30.00
N ARG A 6 8.69 -8.33 28.88
CA ARG A 6 8.60 -7.58 27.61
C ARG A 6 7.14 -7.35 27.17
N ALA A 7 6.28 -8.34 27.33
CA ALA A 7 4.86 -8.24 26.99
C ALA A 7 4.13 -7.15 27.81
N GLN A 8 4.39 -7.06 29.11
CA GLN A 8 3.81 -6.03 29.97
C GLN A 8 4.30 -4.61 29.66
N ARG A 9 5.50 -4.48 29.08
CA ARG A 9 6.08 -3.17 28.69
C ARG A 9 5.52 -2.64 27.37
N LYS A 10 5.01 -3.50 26.49
CA LYS A 10 4.54 -3.12 25.15
C LYS A 10 3.41 -2.09 25.17
N GLY A 11 2.51 -2.13 26.16
CA GLY A 11 1.37 -1.21 26.24
C GLY A 11 1.66 0.12 26.95
N SER A 12 2.71 0.20 27.77
CA SER A 12 2.95 1.34 28.67
C SER A 12 4.22 2.14 28.37
N SER A 13 5.17 1.56 27.65
CA SER A 13 6.43 2.23 27.35
C SER A 13 6.35 3.07 26.07
N PRO A 14 6.90 4.30 26.07
CA PRO A 14 7.00 5.12 24.85
C PRO A 14 7.70 4.41 23.68
N ARG A 15 8.62 3.49 23.96
CA ARG A 15 9.34 2.69 22.96
C ARG A 15 8.42 1.84 22.07
N TYR A 16 7.24 1.47 22.58
CA TYR A 16 6.28 0.62 21.87
C TYR A 16 5.06 1.39 21.40
N ARG A 17 5.04 2.69 21.55
CA ARG A 17 3.99 3.57 21.03
C ARG A 17 4.39 4.08 19.65
N VAL A 18 3.41 4.26 18.79
CA VAL A 18 3.60 4.96 17.51
C VAL A 18 4.05 6.38 17.81
N ALA A 19 5.08 6.85 17.13
CA ALA A 19 5.54 8.22 17.26
C ALA A 19 4.42 9.18 16.82
N SER A 20 3.92 10.01 17.72
CA SER A 20 2.87 11.00 17.43
C SER A 20 3.45 12.28 16.84
N HIS A 21 4.70 12.60 17.17
CA HIS A 21 5.36 13.81 16.68
C HIS A 21 5.64 13.70 15.17
N ARG A 22 5.19 14.67 14.40
CA ARG A 22 5.29 14.71 12.93
C ARG A 22 4.68 13.47 12.23
N PHE A 23 3.70 12.83 12.86
CA PHE A 23 2.98 11.72 12.26
C PHE A 23 1.89 12.26 11.33
N PRO A 24 2.01 12.09 9.99
CA PRO A 24 1.06 12.67 9.05
C PRO A 24 -0.30 11.96 9.03
N GLY A 25 -0.39 10.77 9.60
CA GLY A 25 -1.61 9.97 9.64
C GLY A 25 -1.41 8.54 9.15
N GLU A 26 -2.48 7.75 9.21
CA GLU A 26 -2.49 6.39 8.70
C GLU A 26 -2.59 6.38 7.18
N ASN A 27 -1.80 5.53 6.54
CA ASN A 27 -2.00 5.28 5.13
C ASN A 27 -3.11 4.23 4.92
N ARG A 28 -4.07 4.55 4.10
CA ARG A 28 -5.18 3.66 3.75
C ARG A 28 -5.45 3.69 2.25
N MET A 29 -5.65 2.52 1.68
CA MET A 29 -6.14 2.44 0.31
C MET A 29 -7.58 2.97 0.26
N PRO A 30 -7.91 3.89 -0.66
CA PRO A 30 -9.27 4.41 -0.81
C PRO A 30 -10.27 3.28 -1.05
N ARG A 31 -11.45 3.40 -0.45
CA ARG A 31 -12.52 2.41 -0.66
C ARG A 31 -13.37 2.68 -1.90
N VAL A 32 -13.17 3.83 -2.52
CA VAL A 32 -13.89 4.24 -3.75
C VAL A 32 -13.34 3.48 -4.97
N SER A 33 -14.17 3.34 -5.99
CA SER A 33 -13.83 2.73 -7.27
C SER A 33 -14.40 3.57 -8.41
N GLY A 34 -13.77 3.50 -9.59
CA GLY A 34 -14.20 4.25 -10.76
C GLY A 34 -13.86 5.75 -10.72
N VAL A 35 -12.91 6.15 -9.88
CA VAL A 35 -12.51 7.55 -9.71
C VAL A 35 -11.02 7.76 -10.01
N VAL A 36 -10.66 9.00 -10.31
CA VAL A 36 -9.29 9.45 -10.49
C VAL A 36 -8.96 10.44 -9.38
N GLY A 37 -7.99 10.10 -8.54
CA GLY A 37 -7.43 11.01 -7.55
C GLY A 37 -6.21 11.74 -8.09
N GLU A 38 -5.86 12.86 -7.46
CA GLU A 38 -4.68 13.67 -7.78
C GLU A 38 -3.74 13.70 -6.57
N ILE A 39 -2.45 13.49 -6.80
CA ILE A 39 -1.44 13.62 -5.76
C ILE A 39 -1.13 15.10 -5.53
N THR A 40 -1.47 15.59 -4.34
CA THR A 40 -1.27 16.99 -3.97
C THR A 40 0.06 17.23 -3.27
N GLU A 41 0.58 16.22 -2.57
CA GLU A 41 1.79 16.36 -1.74
C GLU A 41 2.48 15.02 -1.52
N LEU A 42 3.81 15.04 -1.47
CA LEU A 42 4.62 13.91 -1.02
C LEU A 42 5.17 14.22 0.39
N LEU A 43 4.94 13.30 1.32
CA LEU A 43 5.21 13.49 2.74
C LEU A 43 6.25 12.49 3.24
N HIS A 44 7.21 12.99 4.00
CA HIS A 44 8.07 12.14 4.82
C HIS A 44 7.37 11.79 6.13
N SER A 45 7.40 10.52 6.51
CA SER A 45 6.86 10.05 7.77
C SER A 45 7.94 9.36 8.61
N PRO A 46 8.15 9.75 9.87
CA PRO A 46 9.14 9.12 10.74
C PRO A 46 8.77 7.66 11.09
N VAL A 47 7.52 7.28 10.89
CA VAL A 47 6.98 5.94 11.24
C VAL A 47 6.98 5.00 10.04
N HIS A 48 6.87 5.54 8.83
CA HIS A 48 6.85 4.75 7.60
C HIS A 48 8.23 4.78 6.94
N SER A 49 8.73 3.62 6.52
CA SER A 49 9.98 3.54 5.76
C SER A 49 9.83 4.11 4.34
N ALA A 50 8.65 3.92 3.73
CA ALA A 50 8.32 4.50 2.45
C ALA A 50 7.72 5.91 2.60
N PRO A 51 7.96 6.83 1.64
CA PRO A 51 7.27 8.11 1.62
C PRO A 51 5.77 7.92 1.43
N LEU A 52 4.98 8.88 1.93
CA LEU A 52 3.54 8.90 1.76
C LEU A 52 3.16 9.95 0.71
N ALA A 53 2.09 9.68 -0.02
CA ALA A 53 1.48 10.61 -0.94
C ALA A 53 0.09 11.00 -0.42
N ARG A 54 -0.19 12.30 -0.37
CA ARG A 54 -1.54 12.80 -0.11
C ARG A 54 -2.30 12.84 -1.43
N MET A 55 -3.36 12.08 -1.50
CA MET A 55 -4.21 11.99 -2.67
C MET A 55 -5.54 12.67 -2.39
N LYS A 56 -5.92 13.62 -3.22
CA LYS A 56 -7.23 14.27 -3.23
C LYS A 56 -8.16 13.53 -4.17
N LEU A 57 -9.32 13.17 -3.68
CA LEU A 57 -10.38 12.51 -4.45
C LEU A 57 -11.34 13.54 -5.04
N PRO A 58 -12.13 13.18 -6.08
CA PRO A 58 -13.07 14.09 -6.72
C PRO A 58 -14.17 14.63 -5.78
N ASP A 59 -14.51 13.87 -4.75
CA ASP A 59 -15.48 14.28 -3.71
C ASP A 59 -14.92 15.31 -2.72
N GLY A 60 -13.66 15.73 -2.88
CA GLY A 60 -12.97 16.66 -2.00
C GLY A 60 -12.29 15.98 -0.80
N ALA A 61 -12.52 14.70 -0.57
CA ALA A 61 -11.84 13.96 0.49
C ALA A 61 -10.36 13.78 0.16
N SER A 62 -9.52 13.76 1.19
CA SER A 62 -8.10 13.48 1.05
C SER A 62 -7.73 12.21 1.82
N THR A 63 -6.89 11.40 1.22
CA THR A 63 -6.37 10.18 1.85
C THR A 63 -4.86 10.10 1.69
N LEU A 64 -4.20 9.43 2.65
CA LEU A 64 -2.79 9.14 2.56
C LEU A 64 -2.59 7.73 2.00
N VAL A 65 -1.80 7.61 0.96
CA VAL A 65 -1.39 6.34 0.35
C VAL A 65 0.13 6.22 0.39
N VAL A 66 0.64 5.00 0.30
CA VAL A 66 2.09 4.80 0.15
C VAL A 66 2.50 5.24 -1.25
N ALA A 67 3.57 6.00 -1.37
CA ALA A 67 4.05 6.47 -2.67
C ALA A 67 4.74 5.34 -3.43
N THR A 68 4.30 5.13 -4.65
CA THR A 68 4.95 4.23 -5.63
C THR A 68 6.07 4.98 -6.34
N GLU A 69 7.08 4.27 -6.77
CA GLU A 69 8.18 4.84 -7.53
C GLU A 69 7.69 5.48 -8.84
N GLY A 70 8.23 6.67 -9.15
CA GLY A 70 7.79 7.48 -10.31
C GLY A 70 6.56 8.35 -10.07
N LEU A 71 5.94 8.33 -8.86
CA LEU A 71 4.86 9.23 -8.50
C LEU A 71 5.40 10.63 -8.17
N ALA A 72 4.78 11.65 -8.73
CA ALA A 72 5.09 13.06 -8.50
C ALA A 72 3.84 13.83 -8.04
N VAL A 73 4.05 15.02 -7.50
CA VAL A 73 2.96 15.96 -7.21
C VAL A 73 2.28 16.34 -8.54
N GLY A 74 0.95 16.35 -8.57
CA GLY A 74 0.14 16.53 -9.78
C GLY A 74 -0.13 15.25 -10.56
N SER A 75 0.47 14.10 -10.18
CA SER A 75 0.17 12.81 -10.81
C SER A 75 -1.28 12.41 -10.56
N LYS A 76 -1.93 11.92 -11.61
CA LYS A 76 -3.28 11.37 -11.54
C LYS A 76 -3.21 9.87 -11.29
N VAL A 77 -3.95 9.40 -10.29
CA VAL A 77 -4.04 8.00 -9.88
C VAL A 77 -5.46 7.51 -10.13
N ALA A 78 -5.60 6.57 -11.04
CA ALA A 78 -6.88 5.92 -11.30
C ALA A 78 -7.12 4.78 -10.30
N ILE A 79 -8.35 4.69 -9.81
CA ILE A 79 -8.78 3.70 -8.82
C ILE A 79 -9.98 2.94 -9.40
N GLY A 80 -9.84 1.65 -9.59
CA GLY A 80 -10.95 0.79 -10.09
C GLY A 80 -10.52 -0.13 -11.22
N ASP A 81 -11.50 -0.86 -11.73
CA ASP A 81 -11.26 -1.95 -12.67
C ASP A 81 -10.75 -1.48 -14.04
N ASN A 82 -11.12 -0.26 -14.45
CA ASN A 82 -10.69 0.34 -15.71
C ASN A 82 -9.38 1.14 -15.57
N ALA A 83 -8.68 1.03 -14.44
CA ALA A 83 -7.43 1.74 -14.25
C ALA A 83 -6.34 1.18 -15.17
N ALA A 84 -5.70 2.07 -15.92
CA ALA A 84 -4.57 1.70 -16.78
C ALA A 84 -3.42 1.10 -15.93
N LEU A 85 -2.62 0.23 -16.52
CA LEU A 85 -1.47 -0.41 -15.87
C LEU A 85 -0.29 0.56 -15.76
N ARG A 86 -0.46 1.63 -15.00
CA ARG A 86 0.57 2.63 -14.71
C ARG A 86 0.96 2.61 -13.24
N PRO A 87 2.23 2.86 -12.89
CA PRO A 87 2.66 2.96 -11.50
C PRO A 87 1.80 3.93 -10.70
N GLY A 88 1.39 3.50 -9.52
CA GLY A 88 0.52 4.27 -8.62
C GLY A 88 -0.98 3.99 -8.78
N ASN A 89 -1.44 3.48 -9.91
CA ASN A 89 -2.85 3.13 -10.09
C ASN A 89 -3.26 1.93 -9.23
N ILE A 90 -4.51 1.94 -8.80
CA ILE A 90 -5.08 0.94 -7.89
C ILE A 90 -6.17 0.16 -8.64
N THR A 91 -5.98 -1.14 -8.75
CA THR A 91 -6.94 -2.02 -9.43
C THR A 91 -7.02 -3.39 -8.76
N ALA A 92 -8.04 -4.16 -9.12
CA ALA A 92 -8.19 -5.54 -8.66
C ALA A 92 -7.18 -6.48 -9.34
N LEU A 93 -6.77 -7.53 -8.63
CA LEU A 93 -5.76 -8.49 -9.11
C LEU A 93 -6.15 -9.16 -10.42
N TYR A 94 -7.43 -9.38 -10.67
CA TYR A 94 -7.87 -10.00 -11.93
C TYR A 94 -7.60 -9.15 -13.17
N ASN A 95 -7.37 -7.83 -13.01
CA ASN A 95 -7.03 -6.92 -14.12
C ASN A 95 -5.51 -6.80 -14.34
N ILE A 96 -4.70 -7.33 -13.41
CA ILE A 96 -3.25 -7.16 -13.46
C ILE A 96 -2.61 -8.34 -14.18
N PRO A 97 -1.82 -8.12 -15.24
CA PRO A 97 -1.12 -9.19 -15.95
C PRO A 97 -0.07 -9.88 -15.08
N GLU A 98 0.23 -11.12 -15.43
CA GLU A 98 1.33 -11.89 -14.85
C GLU A 98 2.68 -11.18 -15.07
N GLY A 99 3.59 -11.31 -14.11
CA GLY A 99 4.89 -10.65 -14.13
C GLY A 99 4.88 -9.20 -13.63
N THR A 100 3.70 -8.59 -13.41
CA THR A 100 3.60 -7.19 -12.97
C THR A 100 3.99 -7.06 -11.50
N ALA A 101 4.84 -6.04 -11.20
CA ALA A 101 5.14 -5.64 -9.84
C ALA A 101 3.95 -4.86 -9.24
N ILE A 102 3.59 -5.21 -8.02
CA ILE A 102 2.50 -4.59 -7.27
C ILE A 102 2.91 -4.32 -5.82
N ASN A 103 2.30 -3.35 -5.20
CA ASN A 103 2.51 -3.02 -3.79
C ASN A 103 1.19 -2.74 -3.08
N ASN A 104 1.24 -2.51 -1.77
CA ASN A 104 0.10 -2.20 -0.92
C ASN A 104 -1.09 -3.15 -1.14
N LEU A 105 -0.79 -4.44 -1.25
CA LEU A 105 -1.72 -5.52 -1.62
C LEU A 105 -2.70 -5.84 -0.49
N GLU A 106 -3.97 -6.00 -0.81
CA GLU A 106 -5.00 -6.52 0.08
C GLU A 106 -4.87 -8.05 0.25
N LEU A 107 -5.12 -8.54 1.45
CA LEU A 107 -5.23 -9.98 1.73
C LEU A 107 -6.66 -10.49 1.64
N ARG A 108 -7.61 -9.60 1.90
CA ARG A 108 -9.04 -9.82 1.71
C ARG A 108 -9.61 -8.60 0.98
N PRO A 109 -10.62 -8.77 0.14
CA PRO A 109 -11.24 -7.63 -0.53
C PRO A 109 -11.71 -6.56 0.47
N GLY A 110 -11.28 -5.32 0.26
CA GLY A 110 -11.68 -4.17 1.09
C GLY A 110 -10.92 -3.99 2.42
N ASP A 111 -9.87 -4.77 2.72
CA ASP A 111 -9.09 -4.62 3.96
C ASP A 111 -8.05 -3.47 3.92
N GLY A 112 -7.91 -2.80 2.80
CA GLY A 112 -7.20 -1.53 2.68
C GLY A 112 -5.70 -1.62 2.46
N GLY A 113 -5.20 -2.75 2.01
CA GLY A 113 -3.77 -3.00 1.73
C GLY A 113 -2.98 -3.34 2.99
N LYS A 114 -2.31 -4.48 2.98
CA LYS A 114 -1.59 -5.04 4.13
C LYS A 114 -0.17 -5.48 3.82
N VAL A 115 0.11 -5.83 2.58
CA VAL A 115 1.38 -6.43 2.17
C VAL A 115 2.17 -5.49 1.26
N ALA A 116 3.49 -5.61 1.25
CA ALA A 116 4.43 -4.78 0.49
C ALA A 116 4.19 -3.29 0.75
N ARG A 117 4.39 -2.86 2.01
CA ARG A 117 4.19 -1.48 2.47
C ARG A 117 5.49 -0.81 2.93
N ALA A 118 6.60 -1.54 2.96
CA ALA A 118 7.91 -0.99 3.30
C ALA A 118 8.64 -0.50 2.04
N ALA A 119 9.51 0.49 2.20
CA ALA A 119 10.28 1.10 1.11
C ALA A 119 10.97 0.06 0.22
N GLY A 120 10.90 0.23 -1.08
CA GLY A 120 11.50 -0.65 -2.07
C GLY A 120 10.84 -2.02 -2.23
N ASN A 121 9.80 -2.34 -1.46
CA ASN A 121 9.14 -3.63 -1.54
C ASN A 121 8.12 -3.68 -2.67
N SER A 122 8.00 -4.87 -3.25
CA SER A 122 6.96 -5.24 -4.21
C SER A 122 6.57 -6.71 -4.07
N CYS A 123 5.39 -7.04 -4.52
CA CYS A 123 4.94 -8.39 -4.83
C CYS A 123 4.89 -8.54 -6.34
N TYR A 124 4.81 -9.77 -6.85
CA TYR A 124 4.67 -10.04 -8.28
C TYR A 124 3.48 -10.96 -8.51
N VAL A 125 2.65 -10.61 -9.47
CA VAL A 125 1.58 -11.48 -9.95
C VAL A 125 2.22 -12.62 -10.74
N GLU A 126 1.99 -13.87 -10.34
CA GLU A 126 2.60 -15.03 -11.01
C GLU A 126 1.65 -15.75 -11.95
N ALA A 127 0.43 -16.04 -11.49
CA ALA A 127 -0.53 -16.77 -12.29
C ALA A 127 -1.96 -16.49 -11.83
N ARG A 128 -2.91 -16.62 -12.75
CA ARG A 128 -4.34 -16.63 -12.44
C ARG A 128 -4.83 -18.07 -12.38
N ILE A 129 -5.56 -18.40 -11.31
CA ILE A 129 -6.09 -19.75 -11.06
C ILE A 129 -7.58 -19.62 -10.74
N GLY A 130 -8.40 -19.63 -11.77
CA GLY A 130 -9.84 -19.44 -11.62
C GLY A 130 -10.20 -18.10 -10.97
N ASP A 131 -10.84 -18.13 -9.79
CA ASP A 131 -11.23 -16.98 -8.98
C ASP A 131 -10.13 -16.46 -8.04
N LYS A 132 -8.93 -17.05 -8.10
CA LYS A 132 -7.76 -16.70 -7.31
C LYS A 132 -6.60 -16.25 -8.18
N VAL A 133 -5.73 -15.45 -7.58
CA VAL A 133 -4.46 -15.03 -8.20
C VAL A 133 -3.32 -15.45 -7.28
N ARG A 134 -2.34 -16.14 -7.86
CA ARG A 134 -1.10 -16.49 -7.17
C ARG A 134 -0.15 -15.31 -7.23
N VAL A 135 0.31 -14.89 -6.06
CA VAL A 135 1.20 -13.74 -5.90
C VAL A 135 2.45 -14.16 -5.14
N ARG A 136 3.61 -13.78 -5.66
CA ARG A 136 4.89 -13.91 -4.98
C ARG A 136 5.06 -12.72 -4.05
N MET A 137 5.18 -13.04 -2.76
CA MET A 137 5.39 -12.05 -1.70
C MET A 137 6.83 -11.53 -1.66
N PRO A 138 7.12 -10.41 -0.98
CA PRO A 138 8.49 -9.91 -0.84
C PRO A 138 9.44 -10.91 -0.14
N SER A 139 8.91 -11.84 0.65
CA SER A 139 9.67 -12.93 1.29
C SER A 139 10.05 -14.06 0.35
N GLY A 140 9.57 -14.03 -0.91
CA GLY A 140 9.70 -15.13 -1.89
C GLY A 140 8.61 -16.19 -1.78
N SER A 141 7.78 -16.18 -0.72
CA SER A 141 6.68 -17.13 -0.57
C SER A 141 5.55 -16.86 -1.55
N LEU A 142 4.90 -17.92 -2.04
CA LEU A 142 3.73 -17.85 -2.90
C LEU A 142 2.46 -17.89 -2.07
N ARG A 143 1.50 -17.05 -2.41
CA ARG A 143 0.16 -17.07 -1.83
C ARG A 143 -0.92 -16.94 -2.88
N GLU A 144 -2.00 -17.65 -2.67
CA GLU A 144 -3.21 -17.52 -3.48
C GLU A 144 -4.20 -16.60 -2.77
N LEU A 145 -4.60 -15.55 -3.45
CA LEU A 145 -5.50 -14.51 -2.95
C LEU A 145 -6.74 -14.42 -3.84
N PRO A 146 -7.89 -14.02 -3.30
CA PRO A 146 -9.07 -13.77 -4.10
C PRO A 146 -8.78 -12.74 -5.20
N ALA A 147 -9.26 -12.99 -6.41
CA ALA A 147 -9.00 -12.13 -7.57
C ALA A 147 -9.55 -10.69 -7.40
N ASN A 148 -10.55 -10.51 -6.54
CA ASN A 148 -11.14 -9.22 -6.19
C ASN A 148 -10.31 -8.39 -5.18
N CYS A 149 -9.21 -8.93 -4.64
CA CYS A 149 -8.28 -8.14 -3.83
C CYS A 149 -7.66 -7.05 -4.69
N ARG A 150 -7.52 -5.85 -4.14
CA ARG A 150 -6.92 -4.71 -4.84
C ARG A 150 -5.44 -4.58 -4.50
N ALA A 151 -4.69 -4.03 -5.43
CA ALA A 151 -3.29 -3.69 -5.27
C ALA A 151 -2.96 -2.39 -5.98
N THR A 152 -1.88 -1.75 -5.59
CA THR A 152 -1.29 -0.63 -6.31
C THR A 152 -0.21 -1.15 -7.26
N ILE A 153 -0.21 -0.69 -8.49
CA ILE A 153 0.75 -1.12 -9.52
C ILE A 153 2.11 -0.45 -9.28
N GLY A 154 3.18 -1.21 -9.40
CA GLY A 154 4.55 -0.74 -9.30
C GLY A 154 5.27 -1.13 -8.02
N VAL A 155 6.51 -0.67 -7.87
CA VAL A 155 7.38 -0.86 -6.70
C VAL A 155 7.23 0.33 -5.76
N LEU A 156 7.31 0.11 -4.45
CA LEU A 156 7.28 1.22 -3.48
C LEU A 156 8.54 2.09 -3.56
N ALA A 157 8.33 3.38 -3.46
CA ALA A 157 9.41 4.34 -3.42
C ALA A 157 10.30 4.17 -2.17
N GLY A 158 11.53 4.73 -2.23
CA GLY A 158 12.49 4.67 -1.14
C GLY A 158 13.46 3.48 -1.23
N HIS A 159 13.59 2.87 -2.42
CA HIS A 159 14.62 1.89 -2.72
C HIS A 159 16.01 2.55 -2.62
N GLY A 160 16.97 1.85 -1.98
CA GLY A 160 18.34 2.37 -1.82
C GLY A 160 18.60 3.12 -0.51
N ARG A 161 17.72 3.02 0.48
CA ARG A 161 17.94 3.51 1.84
C ARG A 161 18.63 2.47 2.70
#